data_1d61ca4921d51a76b1beed25aad6671a
#
_entry.id   1d61ca4921d51a76b1beed25aad6671a
#
_cell.length_a   1.000
_cell.length_b   1.000
_cell.length_c   1.000
_cell.angle_alpha   90.00
_cell.angle_beta   90.00
_cell.angle_gamma   90.00
#
_symmetry.space_group_name_H-M   'P 1'
#
loop_
_entity.id
_entity.type
_entity.pdbx_description
1 polymer ?
#
loop_
_entity_poly.entity_id
_entity_poly.type
_entity_poly.pdbx_seq_one_letter_code
_entity_poly.pdbx_strand_id
1 'polypeptide(L)'
;MLEYDYVPLPERNPIRWPGDNGLAVIFTFNLETWDLVKDTDEPYYAGGPPILPDLLPGNTPDFPNYSWREYGQRVGIWRLFDLFDEMGVAASCTTNAVTFERRGAMTRAALDRGWELLAHNFEQGELLTRYAHDVSAERDVILRSIETYERHVGKRPVGWLSSSLRGTLNTPGILASEGFKFYCDIMNDDQPFMIRTENGPIVGLPYSNVINDFTMVTRQSLTTDQFRDQLIEEFDALHAEGEKTARIMNIGLHPHVSGRAHRIRALREFIAHAKSHDRVWWPRREEIADWYGANHAHHFPGQLG
;
A
#
# COMPACT_ATOMS: atom_id res chain seq x y z
N MET A 1 8.59 9.92 19.03
CA MET A 1 9.57 8.93 18.49
C MET A 1 8.79 7.69 18.09
N LEU A 2 9.18 7.02 17.02
CA LEU A 2 8.55 5.75 16.62
C LEU A 2 9.01 4.65 17.58
N GLU A 3 8.09 4.06 18.33
CA GLU A 3 8.41 3.02 19.31
C GLU A 3 7.49 1.81 19.13
N TYR A 4 8.08 0.64 19.01
CA TYR A 4 7.40 -0.65 19.05
C TYR A 4 8.30 -1.71 19.65
N ASP A 5 7.72 -2.76 20.22
CA ASP A 5 8.49 -3.79 20.87
C ASP A 5 9.09 -4.75 19.85
N TYR A 6 10.35 -5.09 20.05
CA TYR A 6 10.95 -6.21 19.34
C TYR A 6 10.55 -7.52 20.04
N VAL A 7 9.61 -8.23 19.44
CA VAL A 7 9.21 -9.57 19.87
C VAL A 7 9.35 -10.50 18.66
N PRO A 8 10.36 -11.39 18.64
CA PRO A 8 10.56 -12.31 17.55
C PRO A 8 9.41 -13.30 17.43
N LEU A 9 9.12 -13.74 16.22
CA LEU A 9 7.97 -14.57 15.90
C LEU A 9 7.75 -15.78 16.84
N PRO A 10 8.80 -16.55 17.25
CA PRO A 10 8.61 -17.70 18.16
C PRO A 10 8.16 -17.34 19.58
N GLU A 11 8.29 -16.08 19.97
CA GLU A 11 7.93 -15.59 21.31
C GLU A 11 6.54 -14.97 21.35
N ARG A 12 5.86 -14.85 20.19
CA ARG A 12 4.51 -14.29 20.08
C ARG A 12 3.45 -15.34 20.39
N ASN A 13 2.36 -14.91 20.99
CA ASN A 13 1.19 -15.75 21.07
C ASN A 13 0.51 -15.88 19.70
N PRO A 14 0.02 -17.08 19.34
CA PRO A 14 -0.67 -17.27 18.08
C PRO A 14 -1.92 -16.38 17.95
N ILE A 15 -2.15 -15.85 16.75
CA ILE A 15 -3.38 -15.16 16.39
C ILE A 15 -4.09 -15.91 15.25
N ARG A 16 -5.40 -15.65 15.08
CA ARG A 16 -6.25 -16.16 14.00
C ARG A 16 -7.11 -15.03 13.48
N TRP A 17 -7.18 -14.90 12.16
CA TRP A 17 -8.07 -13.93 11.56
C TRP A 17 -9.55 -14.33 11.74
N PRO A 18 -10.51 -13.42 11.50
CA PRO A 18 -11.96 -13.75 11.56
C PRO A 18 -12.30 -15.02 10.79
N GLY A 19 -13.15 -15.88 11.37
CA GLY A 19 -13.51 -17.17 10.77
C GLY A 19 -12.44 -18.25 10.85
N ASP A 20 -11.51 -18.15 11.79
CA ASP A 20 -10.37 -19.07 11.99
C ASP A 20 -9.42 -19.12 10.78
N ASN A 21 -9.35 -18.02 9.99
CA ASN A 21 -8.46 -17.93 8.87
C ASN A 21 -6.99 -17.82 9.31
N GLY A 22 -6.11 -18.51 8.59
CA GLY A 22 -4.66 -18.51 8.84
C GLY A 22 -3.91 -17.49 7.96
N LEU A 23 -4.47 -17.08 6.84
CA LEU A 23 -3.82 -16.14 5.93
C LEU A 23 -4.79 -15.02 5.52
N ALA A 24 -4.36 -13.77 5.66
CA ALA A 24 -5.02 -12.61 5.07
C ALA A 24 -4.27 -12.18 3.80
N VAL A 25 -4.94 -12.18 2.66
CA VAL A 25 -4.37 -11.72 1.38
C VAL A 25 -4.92 -10.33 1.06
N ILE A 26 -4.02 -9.35 0.97
CA ILE A 26 -4.35 -7.95 0.69
C ILE A 26 -3.78 -7.55 -0.66
N PHE A 27 -4.62 -7.03 -1.54
CA PHE A 27 -4.16 -6.29 -2.71
C PHE A 27 -4.13 -4.80 -2.44
N THR A 28 -3.00 -4.17 -2.73
CA THR A 28 -2.84 -2.72 -2.63
C THR A 28 -2.54 -2.14 -4.01
N PHE A 29 -3.49 -1.39 -4.57
CA PHE A 29 -3.28 -0.63 -5.80
C PHE A 29 -2.72 0.76 -5.48
N ASN A 30 -1.65 1.12 -6.17
CA ASN A 30 -1.05 2.44 -6.02
C ASN A 30 -1.61 3.38 -7.09
N LEU A 31 -2.60 4.22 -6.70
CA LEU A 31 -3.23 5.23 -7.55
C LEU A 31 -2.47 6.54 -7.46
N GLU A 32 -1.31 6.55 -8.08
CA GLU A 32 -0.33 7.63 -7.97
C GLU A 32 -0.50 8.66 -9.10
N THR A 33 -0.23 9.92 -8.78
CA THR A 33 -0.25 11.01 -9.75
C THR A 33 1.01 11.87 -9.59
N TRP A 34 1.72 12.00 -10.70
CA TRP A 34 2.93 12.84 -10.82
C TRP A 34 2.61 14.15 -11.54
N ASP A 35 3.44 15.15 -11.30
CA ASP A 35 3.43 16.40 -12.07
C ASP A 35 4.61 16.41 -13.06
N LEU A 36 4.31 16.52 -14.35
CA LEU A 36 5.34 16.51 -15.40
C LEU A 36 6.29 17.70 -15.31
N VAL A 37 5.82 18.84 -14.81
CA VAL A 37 6.59 20.10 -14.82
C VAL A 37 7.27 20.35 -13.48
N LYS A 38 6.60 20.02 -12.37
CA LYS A 38 7.06 20.35 -11.02
C LYS A 38 8.37 19.66 -10.64
N ASP A 39 8.59 18.43 -11.11
CA ASP A 39 9.74 17.61 -10.72
C ASP A 39 10.94 17.77 -11.68
N THR A 40 10.97 18.86 -12.46
CA THR A 40 12.03 19.08 -13.47
C THR A 40 13.34 19.60 -12.90
N ASP A 41 13.38 20.06 -11.66
CA ASP A 41 14.61 20.50 -10.99
C ASP A 41 15.57 19.33 -10.72
N GLU A 42 15.05 18.12 -10.60
CA GLU A 42 15.80 16.89 -10.41
C GLU A 42 15.92 16.10 -11.72
N PRO A 43 17.04 15.40 -11.97
CA PRO A 43 17.25 14.63 -13.21
C PRO A 43 16.44 13.34 -13.29
N TYR A 44 15.53 13.09 -12.37
CA TYR A 44 14.62 11.92 -12.35
C TYR A 44 13.33 12.26 -11.59
N TYR A 45 12.30 11.43 -11.75
CA TYR A 45 11.08 11.61 -10.99
C TYR A 45 11.27 11.27 -9.51
N ALA A 46 10.95 12.21 -8.63
CA ALA A 46 10.72 11.90 -7.23
C ALA A 46 9.54 10.91 -7.10
N GLY A 47 9.60 10.01 -6.12
CA GLY A 47 8.53 9.03 -5.89
C GLY A 47 8.61 7.77 -6.76
N GLY A 48 9.73 7.50 -7.38
CA GLY A 48 9.99 6.22 -8.04
C GLY A 48 10.91 6.31 -9.25
N PRO A 49 11.67 5.25 -9.54
CA PRO A 49 12.58 5.23 -10.66
C PRO A 49 11.84 5.23 -12.01
N PRO A 50 12.46 5.79 -13.06
CA PRO A 50 11.92 5.78 -14.41
C PRO A 50 12.00 4.39 -15.05
N ILE A 51 11.20 4.15 -16.09
CA ILE A 51 11.33 2.95 -16.93
C ILE A 51 12.49 3.11 -17.93
N LEU A 52 12.77 4.34 -18.37
CA LEU A 52 13.94 4.64 -19.18
C LEU A 52 15.08 5.05 -18.24
N PRO A 53 16.23 4.35 -18.29
CA PRO A 53 17.30 4.53 -17.32
C PRO A 53 18.12 5.80 -17.48
N ASP A 54 18.09 6.42 -18.67
CA ASP A 54 18.87 7.61 -18.97
C ASP A 54 18.28 8.82 -18.26
N LEU A 55 19.10 9.47 -17.44
CA LEU A 55 18.71 10.68 -16.73
C LEU A 55 18.74 11.88 -17.69
N LEU A 56 17.68 12.68 -17.66
CA LEU A 56 17.64 13.94 -18.39
C LEU A 56 18.31 15.06 -17.57
N PRO A 57 18.85 16.11 -18.22
CA PRO A 57 19.26 17.32 -17.52
C PRO A 57 18.11 17.91 -16.69
N GLY A 58 18.44 18.59 -15.59
CA GLY A 58 17.46 19.36 -14.80
C GLY A 58 16.65 20.32 -15.70
N ASN A 59 15.46 20.63 -15.29
CA ASN A 59 14.49 21.45 -16.02
C ASN A 59 14.09 20.90 -17.41
N THR A 60 14.27 19.59 -17.63
CA THR A 60 13.83 18.90 -18.83
C THR A 60 12.69 17.95 -18.49
N PRO A 61 11.43 18.24 -18.89
CA PRO A 61 10.30 17.35 -18.61
C PRO A 61 10.48 15.98 -19.28
N ASP A 62 10.41 14.91 -18.49
CA ASP A 62 10.55 13.53 -18.95
C ASP A 62 9.19 12.96 -19.37
N PHE A 63 8.69 13.39 -20.52
CA PHE A 63 7.39 12.96 -21.03
C PHE A 63 7.28 11.46 -21.28
N PRO A 64 8.29 10.73 -21.80
CA PRO A 64 8.20 9.28 -21.95
C PRO A 64 7.95 8.54 -20.63
N ASN A 65 8.70 8.86 -19.57
CA ASN A 65 8.49 8.25 -18.24
C ASN A 65 7.18 8.70 -17.62
N TYR A 66 6.78 9.94 -17.76
CA TYR A 66 5.47 10.42 -17.35
C TYR A 66 4.33 9.65 -18.05
N SER A 67 4.37 9.54 -19.37
CA SER A 67 3.35 8.85 -20.17
C SER A 67 3.28 7.35 -19.87
N TRP A 68 4.40 6.72 -19.54
CA TRP A 68 4.42 5.33 -19.08
C TRP A 68 3.59 5.14 -17.80
N ARG A 69 3.74 6.06 -16.84
CA ARG A 69 2.94 6.05 -15.60
C ARG A 69 1.47 6.38 -15.89
N GLU A 70 1.23 7.38 -16.74
CA GLU A 70 -0.13 7.77 -17.14
C GLU A 70 -0.90 6.63 -17.85
N TYR A 71 -0.20 5.69 -18.51
CA TYR A 71 -0.83 4.48 -19.04
C TYR A 71 -1.62 3.72 -17.98
N GLY A 72 -1.12 3.63 -16.76
CA GLY A 72 -1.81 3.01 -15.63
C GLY A 72 -3.16 3.66 -15.35
N GLN A 73 -3.20 4.99 -15.40
CA GLN A 73 -4.41 5.78 -15.13
C GLN A 73 -5.42 5.73 -16.29
N ARG A 74 -4.92 5.65 -17.54
CA ARG A 74 -5.75 5.68 -18.76
C ARG A 74 -6.30 4.31 -19.17
N VAL A 75 -5.54 3.25 -18.92
CA VAL A 75 -5.82 1.91 -19.43
C VAL A 75 -5.66 0.84 -18.36
N GLY A 76 -4.54 0.83 -17.66
CA GLY A 76 -4.15 -0.28 -16.79
C GLY A 76 -5.12 -0.55 -15.66
N ILE A 77 -5.55 0.51 -14.96
CA ILE A 77 -6.48 0.38 -13.82
C ILE A 77 -7.84 -0.21 -14.22
N TRP A 78 -8.33 0.13 -15.42
CA TRP A 78 -9.62 -0.35 -15.89
C TRP A 78 -9.61 -1.86 -16.14
N ARG A 79 -8.51 -2.41 -16.68
CA ARG A 79 -8.33 -3.86 -16.80
C ARG A 79 -8.24 -4.56 -15.44
N LEU A 80 -7.63 -3.89 -14.47
CA LEU A 80 -7.54 -4.42 -13.12
C LEU A 80 -8.91 -4.40 -12.42
N PHE A 81 -9.70 -3.35 -12.59
CA PHE A 81 -11.08 -3.32 -12.11
C PHE A 81 -11.91 -4.47 -12.71
N ASP A 82 -11.86 -4.66 -14.03
CA ASP A 82 -12.57 -5.75 -14.69
C ASP A 82 -12.15 -7.13 -14.18
N LEU A 83 -10.84 -7.35 -13.99
CA LEU A 83 -10.31 -8.61 -13.43
C LEU A 83 -10.81 -8.83 -12.00
N PHE A 84 -10.75 -7.82 -11.15
CA PHE A 84 -11.11 -7.95 -9.75
C PHE A 84 -12.62 -8.10 -9.56
N ASP A 85 -13.43 -7.45 -10.41
CA ASP A 85 -14.88 -7.68 -10.48
C ASP A 85 -15.17 -9.12 -10.90
N GLU A 86 -14.51 -9.64 -11.95
CA GLU A 86 -14.62 -11.03 -12.42
C GLU A 86 -14.26 -12.04 -11.32
N MET A 87 -13.17 -11.76 -10.61
CA MET A 87 -12.67 -12.66 -9.56
C MET A 87 -13.37 -12.46 -8.21
N GLY A 88 -14.21 -11.45 -8.04
CA GLY A 88 -14.92 -11.16 -6.80
C GLY A 88 -13.96 -10.89 -5.63
N VAL A 89 -12.93 -10.05 -5.84
CA VAL A 89 -11.94 -9.67 -4.85
C VAL A 89 -11.93 -8.16 -4.73
N ALA A 90 -11.97 -7.65 -3.48
CA ALA A 90 -11.78 -6.23 -3.20
C ALA A 90 -10.29 -5.89 -3.04
N ALA A 91 -9.98 -4.60 -3.07
CA ALA A 91 -8.63 -4.09 -2.84
C ALA A 91 -8.63 -2.83 -1.98
N SER A 92 -7.47 -2.51 -1.44
CA SER A 92 -7.15 -1.21 -0.86
C SER A 92 -6.34 -0.41 -1.87
N CYS A 93 -6.63 0.87 -2.02
CA CYS A 93 -5.92 1.74 -2.95
C CYS A 93 -5.20 2.85 -2.19
N THR A 94 -3.89 2.93 -2.30
CA THR A 94 -3.18 4.14 -1.89
C THR A 94 -3.47 5.24 -2.91
N THR A 95 -3.83 6.43 -2.47
CA THR A 95 -4.31 7.48 -3.36
C THR A 95 -3.69 8.81 -2.98
N ASN A 96 -2.86 9.36 -3.87
CA ASN A 96 -2.43 10.74 -3.72
C ASN A 96 -3.66 11.68 -3.75
N ALA A 97 -3.68 12.68 -2.89
CA ALA A 97 -4.82 13.58 -2.78
C ALA A 97 -5.14 14.29 -4.11
N VAL A 98 -4.12 14.69 -4.86
CA VAL A 98 -4.27 15.31 -6.19
C VAL A 98 -4.93 14.39 -7.22
N THR A 99 -4.93 13.07 -7.00
CA THR A 99 -5.59 12.09 -7.89
C THR A 99 -7.11 12.29 -7.91
N PHE A 100 -7.70 12.68 -6.79
CA PHE A 100 -9.14 13.00 -6.73
C PHE A 100 -9.50 14.13 -7.68
N GLU A 101 -8.65 15.14 -7.78
CA GLU A 101 -8.88 16.32 -8.60
C GLU A 101 -8.55 16.07 -10.08
N ARG A 102 -7.40 15.46 -10.35
CA ARG A 102 -6.87 15.29 -11.72
C ARG A 102 -7.37 14.02 -12.41
N ARG A 103 -7.73 12.98 -11.65
CA ARG A 103 -8.09 11.64 -12.14
C ARG A 103 -9.30 11.04 -11.42
N GLY A 104 -10.25 11.86 -11.03
CA GLY A 104 -11.41 11.49 -10.21
C GLY A 104 -12.27 10.33 -10.73
N ALA A 105 -12.18 9.99 -12.02
CA ALA A 105 -12.87 8.82 -12.56
C ALA A 105 -12.35 7.50 -11.93
N MET A 106 -11.04 7.37 -11.70
CA MET A 106 -10.45 6.18 -11.10
C MET A 106 -10.87 6.02 -9.63
N THR A 107 -10.81 7.11 -8.87
CA THR A 107 -11.14 7.10 -7.43
C THR A 107 -12.62 6.82 -7.21
N ARG A 108 -13.52 7.40 -8.03
CA ARG A 108 -14.95 7.06 -8.01
C ARG A 108 -15.18 5.60 -8.35
N ALA A 109 -14.54 5.07 -9.41
CA ALA A 109 -14.71 3.67 -9.80
C ALA A 109 -14.25 2.68 -8.72
N ALA A 110 -13.22 3.03 -7.93
CA ALA A 110 -12.79 2.24 -6.77
C ALA A 110 -13.85 2.32 -5.63
N LEU A 111 -14.33 3.52 -5.31
CA LEU A 111 -15.37 3.72 -4.28
C LEU A 111 -16.68 3.01 -4.64
N ASP A 112 -17.12 3.06 -5.91
CA ASP A 112 -18.35 2.40 -6.38
C ASP A 112 -18.28 0.88 -6.23
N ARG A 113 -17.07 0.30 -6.20
CA ARG A 113 -16.81 -1.12 -5.92
C ARG A 113 -16.68 -1.44 -4.43
N GLY A 114 -16.81 -0.46 -3.56
CA GLY A 114 -16.59 -0.62 -2.13
C GLY A 114 -15.11 -0.83 -1.76
N TRP A 115 -14.18 -0.49 -2.64
CA TRP A 115 -12.77 -0.57 -2.33
C TRP A 115 -12.36 0.53 -1.35
N GLU A 116 -11.37 0.24 -0.54
CA GLU A 116 -10.80 1.19 0.39
C GLU A 116 -9.86 2.16 -0.32
N LEU A 117 -9.91 3.44 0.03
CA LEU A 117 -8.90 4.41 -0.35
C LEU A 117 -8.09 4.81 0.88
N LEU A 118 -6.76 4.67 0.81
CA LEU A 118 -5.81 5.16 1.82
C LEU A 118 -5.21 6.48 1.36
N ALA A 119 -4.92 7.37 2.31
CA ALA A 119 -4.17 8.57 2.02
C ALA A 119 -2.70 8.25 1.71
N HIS A 120 -2.14 8.96 0.70
CA HIS A 120 -0.81 8.69 0.13
C HIS A 120 -0.12 9.99 -0.27
N ASN A 121 0.19 10.85 0.68
CA ASN A 121 0.65 12.21 0.48
C ASN A 121 -0.30 13.04 -0.43
N PHE A 122 0.06 14.28 -0.69
CA PHE A 122 -0.71 15.12 -1.59
C PHE A 122 -0.49 14.72 -3.06
N GLU A 123 0.79 14.53 -3.45
CA GLU A 123 1.18 14.02 -4.76
C GLU A 123 2.38 13.08 -4.64
N GLN A 124 2.67 12.29 -5.68
CA GLN A 124 3.69 11.25 -5.60
C GLN A 124 5.11 11.80 -5.44
N GLY A 125 5.40 12.94 -6.03
CA GLY A 125 6.72 13.57 -5.98
C GLY A 125 7.00 14.35 -4.69
N GLU A 126 5.99 14.62 -3.86
CA GLU A 126 6.15 15.37 -2.59
C GLU A 126 6.43 14.41 -1.42
N LEU A 127 7.69 14.00 -1.30
CA LEU A 127 8.11 13.04 -0.26
C LEU A 127 8.18 13.69 1.12
N LEU A 128 7.60 13.07 2.14
CA LEU A 128 7.62 13.59 3.53
C LEU A 128 9.05 13.72 4.09
N THR A 129 9.99 12.89 3.62
CA THR A 129 11.41 12.99 4.02
C THR A 129 12.06 14.34 3.69
N ARG A 130 11.48 15.14 2.79
CA ARG A 130 11.92 16.52 2.54
C ARG A 130 11.72 17.41 3.77
N TYR A 131 10.78 17.03 4.64
CA TYR A 131 10.38 17.76 5.84
C TYR A 131 10.86 17.10 7.14
N ALA A 132 11.84 16.18 7.06
CA ALA A 132 12.29 15.40 8.23
C ALA A 132 12.77 16.25 9.42
N HIS A 133 13.17 17.50 9.19
CA HIS A 133 13.61 18.46 10.19
C HIS A 133 12.60 19.59 10.44
N ASP A 134 11.42 19.53 9.84
CA ASP A 134 10.34 20.51 10.00
C ASP A 134 8.99 19.79 10.16
N VAL A 135 8.69 19.44 11.41
CA VAL A 135 7.46 18.71 11.78
C VAL A 135 6.20 19.49 11.36
N SER A 136 6.24 20.82 11.40
CA SER A 136 5.09 21.65 11.01
C SER A 136 4.83 21.54 9.51
N ALA A 137 5.87 21.65 8.69
CA ALA A 137 5.74 21.51 7.25
C ALA A 137 5.30 20.10 6.83
N GLU A 138 5.81 19.05 7.52
CA GLU A 138 5.34 17.67 7.30
C GLU A 138 3.84 17.55 7.62
N ARG A 139 3.41 18.10 8.77
CA ARG A 139 2.01 18.12 9.18
C ARG A 139 1.13 18.83 8.16
N ASP A 140 1.57 19.97 7.62
CA ASP A 140 0.81 20.73 6.62
C ASP A 140 0.54 19.91 5.36
N VAL A 141 1.51 19.12 4.89
CA VAL A 141 1.31 18.19 3.74
C VAL A 141 0.27 17.12 4.08
N ILE A 142 0.34 16.55 5.27
CA ILE A 142 -0.61 15.54 5.74
C ILE A 142 -2.02 16.14 5.84
N LEU A 143 -2.17 17.33 6.47
CA LEU A 143 -3.45 18.01 6.62
C LEU A 143 -4.08 18.37 5.27
N ARG A 144 -3.30 18.91 4.35
CA ARG A 144 -3.76 19.20 2.98
C ARG A 144 -4.26 17.94 2.26
N SER A 145 -3.58 16.80 2.49
CA SER A 145 -4.00 15.51 1.94
C SER A 145 -5.32 15.05 2.54
N ILE A 146 -5.50 15.18 3.86
CA ILE A 146 -6.74 14.84 4.57
C ILE A 146 -7.91 15.71 4.07
N GLU A 147 -7.73 17.03 4.01
CA GLU A 147 -8.76 17.96 3.57
C GLU A 147 -9.25 17.66 2.15
N THR A 148 -8.32 17.37 1.25
CA THR A 148 -8.65 17.02 -0.14
C THR A 148 -9.36 15.68 -0.21
N TYR A 149 -8.88 14.66 0.53
CA TYR A 149 -9.55 13.37 0.63
C TYR A 149 -10.99 13.53 1.15
N GLU A 150 -11.15 14.21 2.27
CA GLU A 150 -12.47 14.40 2.92
C GLU A 150 -13.47 15.12 2.01
N ARG A 151 -13.02 16.15 1.28
CA ARG A 151 -13.83 16.88 0.30
C ARG A 151 -14.40 15.98 -0.79
N HIS A 152 -13.63 14.98 -1.25
CA HIS A 152 -14.02 14.11 -2.36
C HIS A 152 -14.70 12.80 -1.94
N VAL A 153 -14.38 12.29 -0.75
CA VAL A 153 -14.89 11.00 -0.23
C VAL A 153 -16.03 11.20 0.77
N GLY A 154 -16.13 12.39 1.38
CA GLY A 154 -17.16 12.71 2.39
C GLY A 154 -16.85 12.17 3.79
N LYS A 155 -15.66 11.58 4.01
CA LYS A 155 -15.16 11.12 5.31
C LYS A 155 -13.64 11.24 5.37
N ARG A 156 -13.09 11.32 6.59
CA ARG A 156 -11.63 11.33 6.77
C ARG A 156 -11.00 9.99 6.39
N PRO A 157 -9.76 9.99 5.87
CA PRO A 157 -9.01 8.75 5.70
C PRO A 157 -8.65 8.15 7.06
N VAL A 158 -8.57 6.83 7.13
CA VAL A 158 -8.22 6.11 8.36
C VAL A 158 -6.91 5.37 8.28
N GLY A 159 -6.36 5.22 7.08
CA GLY A 159 -5.09 4.56 6.81
C GLY A 159 -4.14 5.43 6.00
N TRP A 160 -2.85 5.25 6.23
CA TRP A 160 -1.77 5.99 5.58
C TRP A 160 -0.66 5.07 5.09
N LEU A 161 -0.25 5.28 3.85
CA LEU A 161 1.02 4.81 3.28
C LEU A 161 1.68 6.03 2.62
N SER A 162 2.90 6.39 3.02
CA SER A 162 3.59 7.53 2.40
C SER A 162 4.05 7.22 0.98
N SER A 163 4.02 8.21 0.12
CA SER A 163 4.58 8.12 -1.23
C SER A 163 6.00 7.54 -1.18
N SER A 164 6.22 6.48 -1.95
CA SER A 164 7.49 5.73 -2.01
C SER A 164 7.99 5.18 -0.67
N LEU A 165 7.11 4.98 0.33
CA LEU A 165 7.49 4.59 1.70
C LEU A 165 8.46 5.61 2.35
N ARG A 166 8.28 6.89 2.04
CA ARG A 166 9.15 7.98 2.49
C ARG A 166 8.49 8.87 3.54
N GLY A 167 7.91 8.23 4.57
CA GLY A 167 7.57 8.88 5.83
C GLY A 167 8.84 9.22 6.65
N THR A 168 8.65 9.99 7.70
CA THR A 168 9.69 10.34 8.69
C THR A 168 9.42 9.64 10.03
N LEU A 169 10.30 9.82 10.99
CA LEU A 169 10.05 9.34 12.37
C LEU A 169 8.92 10.10 13.07
N ASN A 170 8.52 11.27 12.56
CA ASN A 170 7.42 12.06 13.08
C ASN A 170 6.05 11.63 12.50
N THR A 171 6.05 11.06 11.30
CA THR A 171 4.82 10.70 10.58
C THR A 171 3.82 9.92 11.44
N PRO A 172 4.18 8.83 12.15
CA PRO A 172 3.21 8.08 12.95
C PRO A 172 2.57 8.91 14.08
N GLY A 173 3.35 9.79 14.72
CA GLY A 173 2.84 10.69 15.77
C GLY A 173 1.85 11.72 15.21
N ILE A 174 2.14 12.30 14.05
CA ILE A 174 1.23 13.21 13.37
C ILE A 174 -0.06 12.48 13.00
N LEU A 175 0.05 11.29 12.40
CA LEU A 175 -1.11 10.48 11.99
C LEU A 175 -1.99 10.09 13.18
N ALA A 176 -1.39 9.67 14.31
CA ALA A 176 -2.13 9.36 15.53
C ALA A 176 -2.89 10.59 16.05
N SER A 177 -2.27 11.80 16.04
CA SER A 177 -2.95 13.04 16.43
C SER A 177 -4.10 13.44 15.52
N GLU A 178 -4.08 13.00 14.25
CA GLU A 178 -5.13 13.25 13.26
C GLU A 178 -6.19 12.12 13.20
N GLY A 179 -6.10 11.12 14.09
CA GLY A 179 -7.09 10.07 14.23
C GLY A 179 -6.97 8.94 13.21
N PHE A 180 -5.82 8.74 12.59
CA PHE A 180 -5.59 7.57 11.77
C PHE A 180 -5.56 6.29 12.60
N LYS A 181 -6.13 5.22 12.07
CA LYS A 181 -6.14 3.91 12.72
C LYS A 181 -4.86 3.13 12.48
N PHE A 182 -4.26 3.26 11.27
CA PHE A 182 -3.09 2.47 10.88
C PHE A 182 -2.14 3.21 9.94
N TYR A 183 -0.88 2.74 10.00
CA TYR A 183 0.27 3.24 9.26
C TYR A 183 1.02 2.10 8.58
N CYS A 184 1.41 2.27 7.32
CA CYS A 184 1.89 1.17 6.48
C CYS A 184 3.36 1.28 6.02
N ASP A 185 4.11 2.33 6.33
CA ASP A 185 5.51 2.49 5.86
C ASP A 185 6.50 1.58 6.61
N ILE A 186 6.11 0.36 6.92
CA ILE A 186 6.89 -0.63 7.65
C ILE A 186 6.95 -1.93 6.84
N MET A 187 8.10 -2.58 6.85
CA MET A 187 8.38 -3.78 6.03
C MET A 187 9.10 -4.87 6.85
N ASN A 188 8.86 -4.91 8.14
CA ASN A 188 9.63 -5.72 9.07
C ASN A 188 8.87 -6.90 9.66
N ASP A 189 7.64 -7.16 9.16
CA ASP A 189 6.79 -8.19 9.73
C ASP A 189 5.75 -8.72 8.74
N ASP A 190 5.25 -9.95 8.98
CA ASP A 190 4.10 -10.56 8.31
C ASP A 190 2.83 -10.50 9.17
N GLN A 191 2.88 -9.79 10.29
CA GLN A 191 1.78 -9.58 11.22
C GLN A 191 1.71 -8.09 11.61
N PRO A 192 0.53 -7.55 11.96
CA PRO A 192 0.45 -6.20 12.47
C PRO A 192 1.00 -6.14 13.91
N PHE A 193 1.36 -4.93 14.33
CA PHE A 193 1.77 -4.65 15.71
C PHE A 193 1.37 -3.23 16.11
N MET A 194 1.39 -2.94 17.41
CA MET A 194 1.10 -1.60 17.89
C MET A 194 2.36 -0.73 17.88
N ILE A 195 2.24 0.44 17.30
CA ILE A 195 3.26 1.50 17.36
C ILE A 195 2.82 2.50 18.40
N ARG A 196 3.69 2.78 19.39
CA ARG A 196 3.46 3.81 20.39
C ARG A 196 3.92 5.17 19.87
N THR A 197 3.10 6.17 20.05
CA THR A 197 3.44 7.57 19.76
C THR A 197 3.08 8.45 20.94
N GLU A 198 3.58 9.67 20.95
CA GLU A 198 3.21 10.68 21.94
C GLU A 198 1.73 11.06 21.94
N ASN A 199 1.04 10.80 20.82
CA ASN A 199 -0.36 11.12 20.60
C ASN A 199 -1.29 9.88 20.69
N GLY A 200 -0.79 8.78 21.26
CA GLY A 200 -1.51 7.51 21.38
C GLY A 200 -1.00 6.44 20.42
N PRO A 201 -1.45 5.20 20.58
CA PRO A 201 -1.03 4.10 19.75
C PRO A 201 -1.70 4.13 18.37
N ILE A 202 -0.99 3.62 17.36
CA ILE A 202 -1.50 3.40 16.01
C ILE A 202 -1.12 1.99 15.56
N VAL A 203 -1.97 1.33 14.78
CA VAL A 203 -1.64 0.00 14.25
C VAL A 203 -0.57 0.13 13.16
N GLY A 204 0.56 -0.52 13.34
CA GLY A 204 1.52 -0.77 12.27
C GLY A 204 1.04 -1.94 11.41
N LEU A 205 0.67 -1.67 10.17
CA LEU A 205 0.20 -2.66 9.23
C LEU A 205 1.21 -2.80 8.08
N PRO A 206 2.06 -3.84 8.11
CA PRO A 206 3.18 -3.95 7.19
C PRO A 206 2.80 -3.90 5.71
N TYR A 207 3.67 -3.25 4.93
CA TYR A 207 3.65 -3.26 3.47
C TYR A 207 4.80 -4.12 2.95
N SER A 208 4.65 -4.76 1.80
CA SER A 208 5.74 -5.51 1.17
C SER A 208 6.29 -4.76 -0.04
N ASN A 209 7.61 -4.61 -0.08
CA ASN A 209 8.34 -4.20 -1.28
C ASN A 209 8.98 -5.41 -2.00
N VAL A 210 8.84 -6.61 -1.43
CA VAL A 210 9.27 -7.87 -2.04
C VAL A 210 8.17 -8.39 -2.97
N ILE A 211 6.97 -8.57 -2.44
CA ILE A 211 5.79 -8.96 -3.23
C ILE A 211 5.10 -7.68 -3.75
N ASN A 212 5.81 -7.02 -4.65
CA ASN A 212 5.43 -5.76 -5.25
C ASN A 212 5.80 -5.78 -6.74
N ASP A 213 4.83 -5.55 -7.61
CA ASP A 213 5.01 -5.67 -9.06
C ASP A 213 6.09 -4.74 -9.61
N PHE A 214 6.26 -3.55 -8.99
CA PHE A 214 7.32 -2.64 -9.39
C PHE A 214 8.70 -3.25 -9.15
N THR A 215 8.92 -3.85 -7.98
CA THR A 215 10.19 -4.55 -7.66
C THR A 215 10.37 -5.78 -8.53
N MET A 216 9.36 -6.64 -8.60
CA MET A 216 9.42 -7.93 -9.30
C MET A 216 9.63 -7.75 -10.81
N VAL A 217 8.89 -6.83 -11.42
CA VAL A 217 8.86 -6.68 -12.88
C VAL A 217 9.86 -5.63 -13.37
N THR A 218 9.95 -4.46 -12.72
CA THR A 218 10.81 -3.36 -13.22
C THR A 218 12.24 -3.44 -12.72
N ARG A 219 12.47 -3.93 -11.49
CA ARG A 219 13.83 -4.03 -10.94
C ARG A 219 14.46 -5.41 -11.16
N GLN A 220 13.68 -6.48 -10.94
CA GLN A 220 14.16 -7.86 -11.11
C GLN A 220 13.91 -8.40 -12.52
N SER A 221 13.17 -7.68 -13.37
CA SER A 221 12.87 -8.05 -14.76
C SER A 221 12.19 -9.42 -14.91
N LEU A 222 11.33 -9.79 -13.96
CA LEU A 222 10.63 -11.06 -14.03
C LEU A 222 9.68 -11.11 -15.24
N THR A 223 9.67 -12.26 -15.90
CA THR A 223 8.67 -12.56 -16.94
C THR A 223 7.28 -12.69 -16.31
N THR A 224 6.24 -12.71 -17.13
CA THR A 224 4.86 -12.87 -16.65
C THR A 224 4.67 -14.17 -15.86
N ASP A 225 5.28 -15.26 -16.30
CA ASP A 225 5.17 -16.54 -15.62
C ASP A 225 5.96 -16.56 -14.30
N GLN A 226 7.18 -16.03 -14.28
CA GLN A 226 7.95 -15.88 -13.05
C GLN A 226 7.26 -14.98 -12.01
N PHE A 227 6.61 -13.89 -12.47
CA PHE A 227 5.81 -13.05 -11.60
C PHE A 227 4.66 -13.82 -10.95
N ARG A 228 3.89 -14.60 -11.74
CA ARG A 228 2.85 -15.50 -11.22
C ARG A 228 3.41 -16.51 -10.24
N ASP A 229 4.47 -17.20 -10.63
CA ASP A 229 5.05 -18.32 -9.86
C ASP A 229 5.55 -17.82 -8.49
N GLN A 230 6.20 -16.66 -8.44
CA GLN A 230 6.62 -16.06 -7.16
C GLN A 230 5.44 -15.67 -6.27
N LEU A 231 4.33 -15.19 -6.84
CA LEU A 231 3.12 -14.92 -6.06
C LEU A 231 2.54 -16.22 -5.47
N ILE A 232 2.54 -17.31 -6.23
CA ILE A 232 2.04 -18.62 -5.79
C ILE A 232 2.96 -19.21 -4.70
N GLU A 233 4.27 -19.18 -4.90
CA GLU A 233 5.25 -19.69 -3.93
C GLU A 233 5.17 -18.97 -2.58
N GLU A 234 5.05 -17.65 -2.60
CA GLU A 234 4.87 -16.86 -1.37
C GLU A 234 3.53 -17.18 -0.67
N PHE A 235 2.46 -17.29 -1.46
CA PHE A 235 1.15 -17.64 -0.93
C PHE A 235 1.17 -19.03 -0.27
N ASP A 236 1.70 -20.04 -0.94
CA ASP A 236 1.73 -21.41 -0.46
C ASP A 236 2.56 -21.53 0.84
N ALA A 237 3.69 -20.83 0.91
CA ALA A 237 4.52 -20.78 2.11
C ALA A 237 3.79 -20.11 3.29
N LEU A 238 3.22 -18.94 3.09
CA LEU A 238 2.50 -18.21 4.13
C LEU A 238 1.20 -18.91 4.55
N HIS A 239 0.51 -19.59 3.62
CA HIS A 239 -0.65 -20.41 3.91
C HIS A 239 -0.30 -21.59 4.83
N ALA A 240 0.80 -22.30 4.54
CA ALA A 240 1.30 -23.38 5.38
C ALA A 240 1.73 -22.88 6.78
N GLU A 241 2.39 -21.73 6.88
CA GLU A 241 2.73 -21.10 8.16
C GLU A 241 1.50 -20.65 8.93
N GLY A 242 0.45 -20.24 8.21
CA GLY A 242 -0.86 -19.86 8.73
C GLY A 242 -1.53 -20.95 9.57
N GLU A 243 -1.12 -22.22 9.44
CA GLU A 243 -1.58 -23.32 10.31
C GLU A 243 -1.17 -23.15 11.78
N LYS A 244 -0.07 -22.44 12.02
CA LYS A 244 0.45 -22.20 13.39
C LYS A 244 -0.02 -20.88 13.96
N THR A 245 0.10 -19.82 13.20
CA THR A 245 -0.33 -18.47 13.56
C THR A 245 -0.58 -17.65 12.30
N ALA A 246 -1.60 -16.81 12.31
CA ALA A 246 -2.03 -16.07 11.13
C ALA A 246 -0.93 -15.17 10.54
N ARG A 247 -0.95 -15.04 9.21
CA ARG A 247 -0.04 -14.23 8.40
C ARG A 247 -0.80 -13.22 7.55
N ILE A 248 -0.06 -12.24 7.04
CA ILE A 248 -0.52 -11.31 6.00
C ILE A 248 0.34 -11.51 4.76
N MET A 249 -0.28 -11.74 3.62
CA MET A 249 0.34 -11.57 2.31
C MET A 249 -0.11 -10.25 1.72
N ASN A 250 0.80 -9.28 1.64
CA ASN A 250 0.51 -8.00 1.02
C ASN A 250 1.10 -7.92 -0.39
N ILE A 251 0.25 -7.72 -1.38
CA ILE A 251 0.62 -7.65 -2.80
C ILE A 251 0.46 -6.20 -3.28
N GLY A 252 1.59 -5.55 -3.55
CA GLY A 252 1.62 -4.19 -4.11
C GLY A 252 1.51 -4.20 -5.63
N LEU A 253 0.52 -3.49 -6.18
CA LEU A 253 0.28 -3.42 -7.61
C LEU A 253 0.23 -1.96 -8.10
N HIS A 254 0.94 -1.69 -9.19
CA HIS A 254 0.90 -0.41 -9.88
C HIS A 254 0.17 -0.56 -11.21
N PRO A 255 -0.89 0.20 -11.48
CA PRO A 255 -1.68 0.05 -12.71
C PRO A 255 -0.87 0.16 -14.00
N HIS A 256 0.21 0.92 -14.02
CA HIS A 256 1.10 1.04 -15.17
C HIS A 256 2.05 -0.15 -15.35
N VAL A 257 2.22 -0.96 -14.31
CA VAL A 257 3.00 -2.21 -14.33
C VAL A 257 2.08 -3.41 -14.55
N SER A 258 1.22 -3.73 -13.59
CA SER A 258 0.36 -4.92 -13.64
C SER A 258 -0.86 -4.79 -14.54
N GLY A 259 -1.30 -3.57 -14.87
CA GLY A 259 -2.43 -3.35 -15.79
C GLY A 259 -2.10 -3.57 -17.28
N ARG A 260 -0.92 -4.12 -17.61
CA ARG A 260 -0.57 -4.52 -18.98
C ARG A 260 -1.31 -5.79 -19.36
N ALA A 261 -1.79 -5.87 -20.62
CA ALA A 261 -2.67 -6.94 -21.09
C ALA A 261 -2.14 -8.36 -20.78
N HIS A 262 -0.85 -8.59 -20.95
CA HIS A 262 -0.25 -9.91 -20.70
C HIS A 262 -0.17 -10.26 -19.21
N ARG A 263 -0.06 -9.28 -18.30
CA ARG A 263 0.07 -9.53 -16.85
C ARG A 263 -1.26 -9.80 -16.16
N ILE A 264 -2.37 -9.40 -16.76
CA ILE A 264 -3.73 -9.74 -16.27
C ILE A 264 -3.89 -11.26 -16.13
N ARG A 265 -3.31 -12.05 -17.06
CA ARG A 265 -3.32 -13.52 -16.98
C ARG A 265 -2.65 -14.02 -15.69
N ALA A 266 -1.47 -13.52 -15.37
CA ALA A 266 -0.73 -13.94 -14.18
C ALA A 266 -1.51 -13.68 -12.88
N LEU A 267 -2.12 -12.51 -12.76
CA LEU A 267 -2.95 -12.17 -11.60
C LEU A 267 -4.20 -13.05 -11.53
N ARG A 268 -4.87 -13.32 -12.68
CA ARG A 268 -6.03 -14.22 -12.72
C ARG A 268 -5.66 -15.62 -12.24
N GLU A 269 -4.57 -16.17 -12.75
CA GLU A 269 -4.09 -17.52 -12.38
C GLU A 269 -3.70 -17.57 -10.89
N PHE A 270 -3.03 -16.56 -10.37
CA PHE A 270 -2.72 -16.45 -8.95
C PHE A 270 -3.98 -16.36 -8.08
N ILE A 271 -4.92 -15.47 -8.41
CA ILE A 271 -6.15 -15.33 -7.61
C ILE A 271 -6.97 -16.62 -7.63
N ALA A 272 -7.04 -17.30 -8.78
CA ALA A 272 -7.73 -18.58 -8.90
C ALA A 272 -7.07 -19.66 -8.03
N HIS A 273 -5.72 -19.74 -8.03
CA HIS A 273 -4.96 -20.62 -7.16
C HIS A 273 -5.26 -20.33 -5.69
N ALA A 274 -5.10 -19.09 -5.25
CA ALA A 274 -5.30 -18.71 -3.87
C ALA A 274 -6.75 -18.94 -3.39
N LYS A 275 -7.75 -18.75 -4.26
CA LYS A 275 -9.17 -19.04 -3.98
C LYS A 275 -9.51 -20.51 -3.94
N SER A 276 -8.66 -21.40 -4.43
CA SER A 276 -8.85 -22.85 -4.29
C SER A 276 -8.48 -23.40 -2.91
N HIS A 277 -7.89 -22.57 -2.05
CA HIS A 277 -7.51 -22.90 -0.70
C HIS A 277 -8.55 -22.40 0.30
N ASP A 278 -8.78 -23.15 1.36
CA ASP A 278 -9.59 -22.75 2.51
C ASP A 278 -8.77 -21.90 3.50
N ARG A 279 -9.45 -21.35 4.51
CA ARG A 279 -8.83 -20.57 5.59
C ARG A 279 -8.03 -19.35 5.12
N VAL A 280 -8.45 -18.76 4.00
CA VAL A 280 -7.91 -17.51 3.43
C VAL A 280 -8.94 -16.41 3.58
N TRP A 281 -8.55 -15.32 4.21
CA TRP A 281 -9.33 -14.10 4.35
C TRP A 281 -8.88 -13.07 3.30
N TRP A 282 -9.85 -12.39 2.67
CA TRP A 282 -9.63 -11.38 1.62
C TRP A 282 -10.09 -9.99 2.10
N PRO A 283 -9.42 -9.41 3.11
CA PRO A 283 -9.84 -8.15 3.71
C PRO A 283 -9.31 -6.94 2.95
N ARG A 284 -9.93 -5.79 3.26
CA ARG A 284 -9.29 -4.49 3.10
C ARG A 284 -8.37 -4.23 4.30
N ARG A 285 -7.46 -3.27 4.17
CA ARG A 285 -6.50 -2.95 5.25
C ARG A 285 -7.19 -2.45 6.52
N GLU A 286 -8.23 -1.61 6.38
CA GLU A 286 -9.02 -1.13 7.51
C GLU A 286 -9.60 -2.28 8.34
N GLU A 287 -10.08 -3.34 7.69
CA GLU A 287 -10.66 -4.50 8.38
C GLU A 287 -9.63 -5.25 9.24
N ILE A 288 -8.38 -5.36 8.74
CA ILE A 288 -7.29 -5.93 9.53
C ILE A 288 -6.94 -5.01 10.71
N ALA A 289 -6.83 -3.71 10.45
CA ALA A 289 -6.47 -2.73 11.49
C ALA A 289 -7.53 -2.68 12.60
N ASP A 290 -8.82 -2.71 12.24
CA ASP A 290 -9.93 -2.75 13.21
C ASP A 290 -9.91 -4.03 14.03
N TRP A 291 -9.73 -5.18 13.36
CA TRP A 291 -9.65 -6.45 14.06
C TRP A 291 -8.44 -6.49 15.00
N TYR A 292 -7.26 -6.07 14.51
CA TYR A 292 -6.04 -6.11 15.31
C TYR A 292 -6.08 -5.12 16.48
N GLY A 293 -6.58 -3.91 16.26
CA GLY A 293 -6.78 -2.92 17.32
C GLY A 293 -7.65 -3.44 18.47
N ALA A 294 -8.66 -4.27 18.15
CA ALA A 294 -9.53 -4.87 19.14
C ALA A 294 -8.97 -6.16 19.82
N ASN A 295 -7.99 -6.83 19.21
CA ASN A 295 -7.53 -8.17 19.62
C ASN A 295 -6.03 -8.27 19.96
N HIS A 296 -5.27 -7.19 19.87
CA HIS A 296 -3.82 -7.21 20.00
C HIS A 296 -3.28 -7.55 21.40
N ALA A 297 -4.06 -7.34 22.46
CA ALA A 297 -3.60 -7.40 23.85
C ALA A 297 -2.92 -8.72 24.26
N HIS A 298 -3.21 -9.81 23.57
CA HIS A 298 -2.62 -11.12 23.84
C HIS A 298 -1.49 -11.50 22.87
N HIS A 299 -1.30 -10.74 21.79
CA HIS A 299 -0.37 -11.11 20.73
C HIS A 299 1.08 -11.05 21.18
N PHE A 300 1.50 -9.93 21.76
CA PHE A 300 2.86 -9.74 22.24
C PHE A 300 2.90 -9.89 23.76
N PRO A 301 3.59 -10.92 24.30
CA PRO A 301 3.70 -11.10 25.76
C PRO A 301 4.37 -9.87 26.43
N GLY A 302 3.73 -9.37 27.48
CA GLY A 302 4.26 -8.24 28.27
C GLY A 302 3.93 -6.85 27.73
N GLN A 303 3.22 -6.71 26.63
CA GLN A 303 2.60 -5.42 26.28
C GLN A 303 1.46 -5.14 27.27
N LEU A 304 1.66 -4.10 28.09
CA LEU A 304 0.56 -3.51 28.85
C LEU A 304 -0.29 -2.70 27.88
N GLY A 305 -1.57 -2.97 27.82
CA GLY A 305 -2.54 -2.28 26.99
C GLY A 305 -2.67 -0.79 27.28
#